data_37105664efc0591de3bf57ab126e24fd
#
_entry.id   37105664efc0591de3bf57ab126e24fd
#
_cell.length_a   1.000
_cell.length_b   1.000
_cell.length_c   1.000
_cell.angle_alpha   90.00
_cell.angle_beta   90.00
_cell.angle_gamma   90.00
#
_symmetry.space_group_name_H-M   'P 1'
#
loop_
_entity.id
_entity.type
_entity.pdbx_description
1 polymer ?
#
loop_
_entity_poly.entity_id
_entity_poly.type
_entity_poly.pdbx_seq_one_letter_code
_entity_poly.pdbx_strand_id
1 'polypeptide(L)'
;MQRRYRRRWWSLDDGAASVLVLAIVTVTLLLAGFLALAGAASAARGSAQSAADFAALAGAQALMGGRAPCPAAGEVGAANGGEVISCEVHGEHVVVTVRVPVAGMWAVAAARAGPDR
;
A
#
# COMPACT_ATOMS: atom_id res chain seq x y z
N MET A 1 -53.54 7.11 -32.31
CA MET A 1 -53.32 5.93 -31.46
C MET A 1 -51.86 5.60 -31.23
N GLN A 2 -51.00 5.71 -32.23
CA GLN A 2 -49.59 5.42 -32.08
C GLN A 2 -48.80 6.43 -31.22
N ARG A 3 -49.19 7.70 -31.21
CA ARG A 3 -48.56 8.76 -30.38
C ARG A 3 -48.78 8.58 -28.89
N ARG A 4 -49.96 8.06 -28.46
CA ARG A 4 -50.25 7.78 -27.04
C ARG A 4 -49.51 6.55 -26.52
N TYR A 5 -49.31 5.57 -27.37
CA TYR A 5 -48.58 4.36 -27.04
C TYR A 5 -47.07 4.67 -26.84
N ARG A 6 -46.48 5.51 -27.70
CA ARG A 6 -45.11 5.97 -27.58
C ARG A 6 -44.84 6.74 -26.28
N ARG A 7 -45.76 7.63 -25.86
CA ARG A 7 -45.63 8.41 -24.62
C ARG A 7 -45.60 7.51 -23.37
N ARG A 8 -46.38 6.46 -23.39
CA ARG A 8 -46.43 5.52 -22.25
C ARG A 8 -45.19 4.67 -22.14
N TRP A 9 -44.62 4.30 -23.25
CA TRP A 9 -43.33 3.59 -23.30
C TRP A 9 -42.19 4.49 -22.86
N TRP A 10 -42.15 5.75 -23.26
CA TRP A 10 -41.09 6.69 -22.87
C TRP A 10 -41.11 6.97 -21.38
N SER A 11 -42.27 7.08 -20.73
CA SER A 11 -42.31 7.31 -19.28
C SER A 11 -41.89 6.09 -18.46
N LEU A 12 -42.16 4.89 -18.96
CA LEU A 12 -41.68 3.64 -18.32
C LEU A 12 -40.18 3.47 -18.54
N ASP A 13 -39.68 3.80 -19.74
CA ASP A 13 -38.27 3.74 -20.06
C ASP A 13 -37.48 4.81 -19.26
N ASP A 14 -38.00 6.01 -19.06
CA ASP A 14 -37.38 7.04 -18.25
C ASP A 14 -37.22 6.61 -16.80
N GLY A 15 -38.26 5.99 -16.20
CA GLY A 15 -38.17 5.45 -14.85
C GLY A 15 -37.18 4.30 -14.73
N ALA A 16 -37.21 3.36 -15.67
CA ALA A 16 -36.28 2.24 -15.73
C ALA A 16 -34.84 2.71 -16.00
N ALA A 17 -34.68 3.68 -16.90
CA ALA A 17 -33.38 4.27 -17.22
C ALA A 17 -32.78 4.98 -16.01
N SER A 18 -33.59 5.73 -15.25
CA SER A 18 -33.13 6.42 -14.03
C SER A 18 -32.67 5.44 -12.97
N VAL A 19 -33.40 4.36 -12.74
CA VAL A 19 -33.01 3.28 -11.80
C VAL A 19 -31.74 2.61 -12.27
N LEU A 20 -31.62 2.32 -13.56
CA LEU A 20 -30.42 1.72 -14.14
C LEU A 20 -29.20 2.63 -13.97
N VAL A 21 -29.33 3.91 -14.26
CA VAL A 21 -28.24 4.89 -14.08
C VAL A 21 -27.84 4.98 -12.61
N LEU A 22 -28.79 5.04 -11.69
CA LEU A 22 -28.50 5.04 -10.25
C LEU A 22 -27.77 3.77 -9.83
N ALA A 23 -28.18 2.61 -10.33
CA ALA A 23 -27.53 1.35 -10.05
C ALA A 23 -26.09 1.33 -10.56
N ILE A 24 -25.86 1.79 -11.79
CA ILE A 24 -24.53 1.87 -12.40
C ILE A 24 -23.64 2.84 -11.61
N VAL A 25 -24.14 4.01 -11.26
CA VAL A 25 -23.39 5.01 -10.47
C VAL A 25 -23.02 4.43 -9.11
N THR A 26 -23.96 3.79 -8.43
CA THR A 26 -23.70 3.18 -7.12
C THR A 26 -22.64 2.11 -7.19
N VAL A 27 -22.74 1.18 -8.15
CA VAL A 27 -21.75 0.11 -8.35
C VAL A 27 -20.39 0.72 -8.69
N THR A 28 -20.34 1.72 -9.56
CA THR A 28 -19.10 2.38 -9.94
C THR A 28 -18.43 3.05 -8.74
N LEU A 29 -19.20 3.75 -7.90
CA LEU A 29 -18.67 4.38 -6.70
C LEU A 29 -18.15 3.37 -5.68
N LEU A 30 -18.87 2.25 -5.51
CA LEU A 30 -18.43 1.17 -4.62
C LEU A 30 -17.13 0.53 -5.12
N LEU A 31 -17.03 0.26 -6.42
CA LEU A 31 -15.82 -0.28 -7.03
C LEU A 31 -14.66 0.70 -6.93
N ALA A 32 -14.89 1.98 -7.21
CA ALA A 32 -13.87 3.01 -7.10
C ALA A 32 -13.36 3.14 -5.66
N GLY A 33 -14.26 3.12 -4.68
CA GLY A 33 -13.91 3.14 -3.27
C GLY A 33 -13.10 1.93 -2.85
N PHE A 34 -13.51 0.75 -3.29
CA PHE A 34 -12.78 -0.49 -3.03
C PHE A 34 -11.38 -0.47 -3.64
N LEU A 35 -11.26 -0.05 -4.90
CA LEU A 35 -9.97 0.05 -5.58
C LEU A 35 -9.06 1.10 -4.93
N ALA A 36 -9.62 2.21 -4.47
CA ALA A 36 -8.87 3.24 -3.76
C ALA A 36 -8.29 2.70 -2.43
N LEU A 37 -9.09 1.95 -1.67
CA LEU A 37 -8.63 1.30 -0.44
C LEU A 37 -7.56 0.25 -0.71
N ALA A 38 -7.77 -0.58 -1.73
CA ALA A 38 -6.78 -1.59 -2.13
C ALA A 38 -5.47 -0.93 -2.60
N GLY A 39 -5.57 0.14 -3.37
CA GLY A 39 -4.42 0.92 -3.82
C GLY A 39 -3.66 1.56 -2.67
N ALA A 40 -4.36 2.14 -1.69
CA ALA A 40 -3.75 2.72 -0.50
C ALA A 40 -3.02 1.65 0.33
N ALA A 41 -3.63 0.47 0.51
CA ALA A 41 -3.00 -0.64 1.21
C ALA A 41 -1.74 -1.13 0.48
N SER A 42 -1.79 -1.23 -0.83
CA SER A 42 -0.65 -1.63 -1.67
C SER A 42 0.48 -0.60 -1.59
N ALA A 43 0.16 0.69 -1.68
CA ALA A 43 1.13 1.78 -1.55
C ALA A 43 1.78 1.79 -0.16
N ALA A 44 1.01 1.53 0.89
CA ALA A 44 1.50 1.44 2.26
C ALA A 44 2.52 0.30 2.42
N ARG A 45 2.21 -0.88 1.86
CA ARG A 45 3.14 -2.03 1.85
C ARG A 45 4.40 -1.72 1.08
N GLY A 46 4.28 -1.06 -0.08
CA GLY A 46 5.41 -0.64 -0.88
C GLY A 46 6.31 0.34 -0.14
N SER A 47 5.73 1.30 0.56
CA SER A 47 6.46 2.26 1.40
C SER A 47 7.19 1.56 2.54
N ALA A 48 6.54 0.63 3.24
CA ALA A 48 7.16 -0.15 4.32
C ALA A 48 8.28 -1.04 3.77
N GLN A 49 8.08 -1.67 2.63
CA GLN A 49 9.09 -2.52 1.99
C GLN A 49 10.30 -1.68 1.58
N SER A 50 10.11 -0.52 0.97
CA SER A 50 11.20 0.38 0.60
C SER A 50 11.99 0.84 1.83
N ALA A 51 11.30 1.23 2.90
CA ALA A 51 11.95 1.63 4.15
C ALA A 51 12.77 0.47 4.73
N ALA A 52 12.23 -0.74 4.70
CA ALA A 52 12.93 -1.93 5.18
C ALA A 52 14.15 -2.26 4.32
N ASP A 53 14.02 -2.16 3.00
CA ASP A 53 15.13 -2.43 2.06
C ASP A 53 16.29 -1.44 2.26
N PHE A 54 15.97 -0.15 2.37
CA PHE A 54 17.01 0.86 2.61
C PHE A 54 17.63 0.72 3.99
N ALA A 55 16.83 0.42 5.01
CA ALA A 55 17.36 0.19 6.35
C ALA A 55 18.27 -1.03 6.40
N ALA A 56 17.86 -2.14 5.79
CA ALA A 56 18.68 -3.35 5.73
C ALA A 56 19.99 -3.12 4.95
N LEU A 57 19.92 -2.39 3.84
CA LEU A 57 21.09 -2.04 3.05
C LEU A 57 22.07 -1.17 3.85
N ALA A 58 21.57 -0.16 4.54
CA ALA A 58 22.37 0.70 5.40
C ALA A 58 23.02 -0.08 6.53
N GLY A 59 22.28 -1.01 7.15
CA GLY A 59 22.80 -1.90 8.17
C GLY A 59 23.91 -2.81 7.65
N ALA A 60 23.73 -3.40 6.48
CA ALA A 60 24.73 -4.26 5.84
C ALA A 60 26.00 -3.49 5.47
N GLN A 61 25.85 -2.28 4.94
CA GLN A 61 26.99 -1.42 4.61
C GLN A 61 27.77 -1.01 5.87
N ALA A 62 27.07 -0.69 6.95
CA ALA A 62 27.69 -0.37 8.22
C ALA A 62 28.45 -1.58 8.77
N LEU A 63 27.87 -2.77 8.70
CA LEU A 63 28.48 -4.01 9.15
C LEU A 63 29.77 -4.31 8.37
N MET A 64 29.74 -4.17 7.05
CA MET A 64 30.92 -4.34 6.21
C MET A 64 32.01 -3.30 6.50
N GLY A 65 31.63 -2.11 6.90
CA GLY A 65 32.54 -1.04 7.28
C GLY A 65 33.05 -1.09 8.74
N GLY A 66 32.70 -2.15 9.46
CA GLY A 66 33.09 -2.29 10.87
C GLY A 66 32.31 -1.40 11.83
N ARG A 67 31.16 -0.87 11.40
CA ARG A 67 30.30 -0.04 12.23
C ARG A 67 29.09 -0.85 12.71
N ALA A 68 28.43 -0.34 13.75
CA ALA A 68 27.23 -0.99 14.28
C ALA A 68 26.09 -0.95 13.25
N PRO A 69 25.54 -2.12 12.84
CA PRO A 69 24.53 -2.15 11.78
C PRO A 69 23.15 -1.64 12.21
N CYS A 70 22.72 -1.97 13.42
CA CYS A 70 21.35 -1.65 13.83
C CYS A 70 21.10 -0.14 14.03
N PRO A 71 22.00 0.68 14.61
CA PRO A 71 21.81 2.11 14.62
C PRO A 71 21.75 2.74 13.22
N ALA A 72 22.58 2.28 12.29
CA ALA A 72 22.56 2.74 10.90
C ALA A 72 21.22 2.39 10.22
N ALA A 73 20.75 1.17 10.42
CA ALA A 73 19.44 0.75 9.91
C ALA A 73 18.31 1.60 10.49
N GLY A 74 18.34 1.87 11.79
CA GLY A 74 17.32 2.69 12.45
C GLY A 74 17.27 4.11 11.92
N GLU A 75 18.42 4.72 11.69
CA GLU A 75 18.52 6.08 11.14
C GLU A 75 17.94 6.17 9.73
N VAL A 76 18.31 5.24 8.86
CA VAL A 76 17.82 5.21 7.48
C VAL A 76 16.34 4.84 7.43
N GLY A 77 15.89 3.91 8.26
CA GLY A 77 14.48 3.57 8.37
C GLY A 77 13.64 4.78 8.76
N ALA A 78 14.09 5.55 9.75
CA ALA A 78 13.43 6.78 10.17
C ALA A 78 13.42 7.84 9.06
N ALA A 79 14.52 7.99 8.34
CA ALA A 79 14.61 8.92 7.20
C ALA A 79 13.64 8.56 6.08
N ASN A 80 13.22 7.31 5.98
CA ASN A 80 12.25 6.82 4.99
C ASN A 80 10.83 6.65 5.57
N GLY A 81 10.54 7.30 6.68
CA GLY A 81 9.20 7.31 7.27
C GLY A 81 8.83 6.06 8.05
N GLY A 82 9.79 5.20 8.36
CA GLY A 82 9.55 3.95 9.06
C GLY A 82 10.21 3.92 10.44
N GLU A 83 9.77 2.97 11.25
CA GLU A 83 10.39 2.67 12.53
C GLU A 83 10.91 1.24 12.50
N VAL A 84 12.20 1.07 12.76
CA VAL A 84 12.80 -0.26 12.84
C VAL A 84 12.37 -0.90 14.15
N ILE A 85 11.60 -1.97 14.06
CA ILE A 85 11.09 -2.71 15.22
C ILE A 85 11.91 -3.97 15.52
N SER A 86 12.72 -4.42 14.56
CA SER A 86 13.59 -5.57 14.72
C SER A 86 14.79 -5.42 13.83
N CYS A 87 15.96 -5.73 14.36
CA CYS A 87 17.20 -5.73 13.61
C CYS A 87 18.05 -6.92 14.09
N GLU A 88 18.29 -7.86 13.19
CA GLU A 88 19.05 -9.08 13.50
C GLU A 88 20.23 -9.19 12.55
N VAL A 89 21.37 -9.53 13.11
CA VAL A 89 22.59 -9.75 12.36
C VAL A 89 22.87 -11.26 12.30
N HIS A 90 22.91 -11.79 11.09
CA HIS A 90 23.21 -13.20 10.85
C HIS A 90 24.48 -13.31 9.98
N GLY A 91 25.64 -13.43 10.63
CA GLY A 91 26.93 -13.44 9.92
C GLY A 91 27.15 -12.11 9.18
N GLU A 92 27.15 -12.16 7.86
CA GLU A 92 27.33 -10.97 7.01
C GLU A 92 26.01 -10.36 6.53
N HIS A 93 24.89 -10.93 6.96
CA HIS A 93 23.55 -10.47 6.58
C HIS A 93 22.88 -9.74 7.73
N VAL A 94 22.09 -8.73 7.39
CA VAL A 94 21.28 -7.99 8.33
C VAL A 94 19.81 -8.13 7.91
N VAL A 95 18.98 -8.54 8.84
CA VAL A 95 17.53 -8.63 8.64
C VAL A 95 16.87 -7.53 9.46
N VAL A 96 16.12 -6.66 8.79
CA VAL A 96 15.47 -5.50 9.41
C VAL A 96 13.99 -5.60 9.18
N THR A 97 13.21 -5.42 10.23
CA THR A 97 11.76 -5.29 10.15
C THR A 97 11.39 -3.86 10.48
N VAL A 98 10.61 -3.24 9.62
CA VAL A 98 10.20 -1.84 9.71
C VAL A 98 8.68 -1.77 9.72
N ARG A 99 8.13 -0.86 10.51
CA ARG A 99 6.72 -0.51 10.47
C ARG A 99 6.55 0.95 10.03
N VAL A 100 5.52 1.19 9.24
CA VAL A 100 5.16 2.52 8.76
C VAL A 100 3.71 2.81 9.15
N PRO A 101 3.42 3.96 9.77
CA PRO A 101 2.04 4.30 10.12
C PRO A 101 1.25 4.70 8.86
N VAL A 102 0.08 4.10 8.68
CA VAL A 102 -0.82 4.40 7.55
C VAL A 102 -2.26 4.36 8.06
N ALA A 103 -2.94 5.50 7.99
CA ALA A 103 -4.39 5.60 8.29
C ALA A 103 -4.81 4.92 9.60
N GLY A 104 -4.05 5.13 10.68
CA GLY A 104 -4.33 4.54 11.99
C GLY A 104 -3.91 3.09 12.15
N MET A 105 -3.30 2.51 11.13
CA MET A 105 -2.77 1.15 11.14
C MET A 105 -1.27 1.16 10.89
N TRP A 106 -0.64 0.00 11.07
CA TRP A 106 0.79 -0.18 10.79
C TRP A 106 0.97 -1.10 9.59
N ALA A 107 1.74 -0.66 8.61
CA ALA A 107 2.24 -1.53 7.55
C ALA A 107 3.62 -2.03 8.00
N VAL A 108 3.82 -3.34 7.95
CA VAL A 108 5.06 -3.98 8.40
C VAL A 108 5.71 -4.68 7.21
N ALA A 109 7.02 -4.50 7.07
CA ALA A 109 7.80 -5.19 6.07
C ALA A 109 9.16 -5.55 6.63
N ALA A 110 9.73 -6.64 6.14
CA ALA A 110 11.07 -7.09 6.50
C ALA A 110 11.92 -7.17 5.25
N ALA A 111 13.20 -6.88 5.42
CA ALA A 111 14.18 -6.99 4.36
C ALA A 111 15.47 -7.59 4.87
N ARG A 112 16.19 -8.26 3.99
CA ARG A 112 17.48 -8.85 4.28
C ARG A 112 18.50 -8.29 3.29
N ALA A 113 19.63 -7.84 3.80
CA ALA A 113 20.72 -7.35 2.97
C ALA A 113 22.04 -7.96 3.43
N GLY A 114 22.93 -8.15 2.49
CA GLY A 114 24.25 -8.72 2.74
C GLY A 114 24.93 -9.08 1.43
N PRO A 115 26.20 -9.52 1.48
CA PRO A 115 26.90 -9.92 0.27
C PRO A 115 26.25 -11.15 -0.37
N ASP A 116 26.18 -11.10 -1.69
CA ASP A 116 25.62 -12.17 -2.51
C ASP A 116 26.66 -13.26 -2.69
N ARG A 117 26.39 -14.44 -2.15
CA ARG A 117 27.25 -15.60 -2.28
C ARG A 117 26.49 -16.84 -2.70
#